data_f08830d4506ca0bf8ffc084f73154a84
#
_entry.id   f08830d4506ca0bf8ffc084f73154a84
#
_cell.length_a   1.000
_cell.length_b   1.000
_cell.length_c   1.000
_cell.angle_alpha   90.00
_cell.angle_beta   90.00
_cell.angle_gamma   90.00
#
_symmetry.space_group_name_H-M   'P 1'
#
loop_
_entity.id
_entity.type
_entity.pdbx_description
1 polymer ?
#
loop_
_entity_poly.entity_id
_entity_poly.type
_entity_poly.pdbx_seq_one_letter_code
_entity_poly.pdbx_strand_id
1 'polypeptide(L)'
;MPWGAPVAAAGCGLGAVRRRLPVGPVARRRARTAARVAAWSGAGAVAATSLAAAAVSGLAAFFVRQVVRPVHERPDDVRVLAVDLEGAGPDGPVVTVTADAQTRAPGRYVLLLDGGRRAAQVGRVVREERGAVVRELLAPPEGGLAPGSARWSGTVHVGDPTSALGLAHEDVRVATPLGGLPAWFVPAARGRRDVPEGGAGSTGREGGAVWAVLVHGRGATREECLRAVPLLHRLGLPCLVPAYRNDADAPPESAGHYGLGDTEWLDVEAAVLHALDHGAREVVLVGWSMGGAIVLQLATRSWTADRVRAVVLDSPVVDWRDVLEHAARRNRLPWAAGRLGIAMLARPEARALLGVSAPIDVARLDWVVRADELRLPVLLLHAADDDVVPIGPSRRLAAARPDLVVFRDFPGAQHTKEWNTDPERWEREVARFLLEHL
;
A
#
# COMPACT_ATOMS: atom_id res chain seq x y z
N MET A 1 -61.59 -35.08 33.99
CA MET A 1 -62.93 -35.72 34.09
C MET A 1 -63.97 -34.76 33.53
N PRO A 2 -64.99 -35.21 32.84
CA PRO A 2 -65.10 -36.40 31.98
C PRO A 2 -65.89 -36.11 30.67
N TRP A 3 -65.80 -37.04 29.68
CA TRP A 3 -66.88 -37.57 28.81
C TRP A 3 -67.36 -36.69 27.61
N GLY A 4 -67.36 -37.13 26.39
CA GLY A 4 -68.04 -38.21 25.76
C GLY A 4 -67.70 -38.39 24.27
N ALA A 5 -67.58 -39.63 23.90
CA ALA A 5 -67.76 -40.19 22.57
C ALA A 5 -69.12 -40.87 22.54
N PRO A 6 -69.58 -41.46 21.43
CA PRO A 6 -69.34 -41.43 20.02
C PRO A 6 -70.64 -41.31 19.18
N VAL A 7 -70.53 -41.11 17.81
CA VAL A 7 -71.51 -41.68 16.88
C VAL A 7 -70.85 -42.01 15.60
N ALA A 8 -70.90 -43.26 15.19
CA ALA A 8 -70.51 -43.75 13.87
C ALA A 8 -71.61 -43.46 12.86
N ALA A 9 -71.22 -43.02 11.67
CA ALA A 9 -72.03 -43.05 10.46
C ALA A 9 -71.25 -43.69 9.30
N ALA A 10 -71.71 -44.90 8.98
CA ALA A 10 -71.23 -45.62 7.82
C ALA A 10 -71.70 -44.89 6.51
N GLY A 11 -70.78 -44.57 5.66
CA GLY A 11 -71.05 -44.02 4.31
C GLY A 11 -70.29 -44.80 3.26
N CYS A 12 -71.02 -45.47 2.39
CA CYS A 12 -70.64 -46.32 1.28
C CYS A 12 -69.50 -45.77 0.44
N GLY A 13 -68.43 -46.56 0.26
CA GLY A 13 -67.37 -46.35 -0.70
C GLY A 13 -67.85 -46.56 -2.13
N LEU A 14 -67.73 -45.55 -2.95
CA LEU A 14 -67.61 -45.70 -4.39
C LEU A 14 -66.14 -45.54 -4.75
N GLY A 15 -65.44 -46.67 -4.82
CA GLY A 15 -64.11 -46.78 -5.34
C GLY A 15 -64.08 -46.47 -6.82
N ALA A 16 -63.76 -45.20 -7.19
CA ALA A 16 -63.45 -44.84 -8.58
C ALA A 16 -62.05 -45.41 -8.89
N VAL A 17 -62.01 -46.61 -9.42
CA VAL A 17 -60.83 -47.18 -10.07
C VAL A 17 -60.55 -46.33 -11.30
N ARG A 18 -59.71 -45.33 -11.19
CA ARG A 18 -59.11 -44.64 -12.36
C ARG A 18 -58.24 -45.66 -13.09
N ARG A 19 -58.82 -46.31 -14.08
CA ARG A 19 -58.11 -47.07 -15.09
C ARG A 19 -57.14 -46.12 -15.77
N ARG A 20 -55.84 -46.24 -15.42
CA ARG A 20 -54.77 -45.59 -16.21
C ARG A 20 -54.79 -46.22 -17.61
N LEU A 21 -55.26 -45.51 -18.59
CA LEU A 21 -55.14 -45.91 -19.99
C LEU A 21 -53.64 -46.14 -20.31
N PRO A 22 -53.28 -47.23 -20.96
CA PRO A 22 -51.91 -47.51 -21.31
C PRO A 22 -51.41 -46.43 -22.27
N VAL A 23 -50.40 -45.68 -21.81
CA VAL A 23 -49.71 -44.68 -22.64
C VAL A 23 -49.10 -45.42 -23.82
N GLY A 24 -49.57 -45.13 -25.05
CA GLY A 24 -49.09 -45.79 -26.26
C GLY A 24 -47.59 -45.59 -26.51
N PRO A 25 -46.94 -46.44 -27.27
CA PRO A 25 -45.49 -46.44 -27.48
C PRO A 25 -44.96 -45.12 -28.02
N VAL A 26 -45.73 -44.38 -28.78
CA VAL A 26 -45.39 -43.06 -29.33
C VAL A 26 -45.33 -41.98 -28.20
N ALA A 27 -46.29 -42.01 -27.27
CA ALA A 27 -46.32 -41.09 -26.15
C ALA A 27 -45.16 -41.36 -25.17
N ARG A 28 -44.81 -42.63 -24.93
CA ARG A 28 -43.63 -42.99 -24.12
C ARG A 28 -42.31 -42.58 -24.77
N ARG A 29 -42.22 -42.66 -26.13
CA ARG A 29 -41.03 -42.23 -26.87
C ARG A 29 -40.89 -40.70 -26.82
N ARG A 30 -41.98 -39.92 -26.99
CA ARG A 30 -41.98 -38.46 -26.84
C ARG A 30 -41.62 -38.02 -25.42
N ALA A 31 -42.16 -38.67 -24.39
CA ALA A 31 -41.82 -38.38 -22.99
C ALA A 31 -40.31 -38.67 -22.68
N ARG A 32 -39.77 -39.77 -23.22
CA ARG A 32 -38.33 -40.08 -23.07
C ARG A 32 -37.45 -39.10 -23.82
N THR A 33 -37.84 -38.63 -25.01
CA THR A 33 -37.09 -37.61 -25.76
C THR A 33 -37.16 -36.27 -25.04
N ALA A 34 -38.33 -35.84 -24.57
CA ALA A 34 -38.49 -34.62 -23.76
C ALA A 34 -37.66 -34.66 -22.46
N ALA A 35 -37.67 -35.79 -21.74
CA ALA A 35 -36.87 -35.99 -20.54
C ALA A 35 -35.33 -35.96 -20.83
N ARG A 36 -34.92 -36.55 -21.97
CA ARG A 36 -33.52 -36.45 -22.42
C ARG A 36 -33.13 -35.03 -22.76
N VAL A 37 -33.94 -34.32 -23.55
CA VAL A 37 -33.66 -32.90 -23.88
C VAL A 37 -33.59 -32.04 -22.63
N ALA A 38 -34.53 -32.20 -21.67
CA ALA A 38 -34.48 -31.48 -20.39
C ALA A 38 -33.24 -31.83 -19.57
N ALA A 39 -32.82 -33.12 -19.55
CA ALA A 39 -31.58 -33.52 -18.87
C ALA A 39 -30.31 -32.92 -19.52
N TRP A 40 -30.26 -32.92 -20.85
CA TRP A 40 -29.16 -32.31 -21.59
C TRP A 40 -29.13 -30.78 -21.44
N SER A 41 -30.27 -30.11 -21.42
CA SER A 41 -30.39 -28.66 -21.17
C SER A 41 -29.97 -28.33 -19.72
N GLY A 42 -30.37 -29.14 -18.75
CA GLY A 42 -29.97 -29.01 -17.37
C GLY A 42 -28.46 -29.23 -17.17
N ALA A 43 -27.90 -30.29 -17.78
CA ALA A 43 -26.45 -30.56 -17.71
C ALA A 43 -25.65 -29.46 -18.40
N GLY A 44 -26.11 -28.96 -19.54
CA GLY A 44 -25.50 -27.83 -20.25
C GLY A 44 -25.51 -26.53 -19.41
N ALA A 45 -26.64 -26.23 -18.75
CA ALA A 45 -26.74 -25.07 -17.88
C ALA A 45 -25.81 -25.18 -16.65
N VAL A 46 -25.74 -26.36 -16.02
CA VAL A 46 -24.80 -26.63 -14.88
C VAL A 46 -23.36 -26.51 -15.36
N ALA A 47 -22.99 -27.05 -16.51
CA ALA A 47 -21.64 -26.93 -17.04
C ALA A 47 -21.28 -25.47 -17.35
N ALA A 48 -22.20 -24.71 -17.96
CA ALA A 48 -21.98 -23.29 -18.27
C ALA A 48 -21.82 -22.44 -17.00
N THR A 49 -22.64 -22.66 -15.97
CA THR A 49 -22.51 -21.97 -14.68
C THR A 49 -21.24 -22.34 -13.94
N SER A 50 -20.81 -23.60 -14.00
CA SER A 50 -19.54 -24.05 -13.39
C SER A 50 -18.32 -23.44 -14.09
N LEU A 51 -18.34 -23.36 -15.42
CA LEU A 51 -17.27 -22.68 -16.20
C LEU A 51 -17.22 -21.18 -15.89
N ALA A 52 -18.35 -20.51 -15.81
CA ALA A 52 -18.42 -19.10 -15.45
C ALA A 52 -17.91 -18.84 -14.02
N ALA A 53 -18.29 -19.68 -13.06
CA ALA A 53 -17.79 -19.62 -11.69
C ALA A 53 -16.28 -19.86 -11.60
N ALA A 54 -15.75 -20.81 -12.34
CA ALA A 54 -14.31 -21.08 -12.42
C ALA A 54 -13.55 -19.90 -13.04
N ALA A 55 -14.08 -19.30 -14.10
CA ALA A 55 -13.49 -18.12 -14.74
C ALA A 55 -13.45 -16.91 -13.78
N VAL A 56 -14.56 -16.63 -13.06
CA VAL A 56 -14.63 -15.57 -12.07
C VAL A 56 -13.64 -15.82 -10.92
N SER A 57 -13.54 -17.08 -10.44
CA SER A 57 -12.60 -17.44 -9.38
C SER A 57 -11.14 -17.32 -9.82
N GLY A 58 -10.81 -17.75 -11.03
CA GLY A 58 -9.49 -17.58 -11.62
C GLY A 58 -9.10 -16.11 -11.78
N LEU A 59 -10.02 -15.28 -12.27
CA LEU A 59 -9.80 -13.84 -12.40
C LEU A 59 -9.65 -13.15 -11.04
N ALA A 60 -10.45 -13.54 -10.04
CA ALA A 60 -10.35 -13.07 -8.68
C ALA A 60 -9.00 -13.39 -8.04
N ALA A 61 -8.55 -14.64 -8.15
CA ALA A 61 -7.26 -15.09 -7.64
C ALA A 61 -6.10 -14.38 -8.35
N PHE A 62 -6.17 -14.25 -9.69
CA PHE A 62 -5.17 -13.52 -10.47
C PHE A 62 -5.05 -12.07 -10.00
N PHE A 63 -6.17 -11.36 -9.86
CA PHE A 63 -6.19 -9.97 -9.42
C PHE A 63 -5.54 -9.80 -8.05
N VAL A 64 -5.98 -10.59 -7.05
CA VAL A 64 -5.44 -10.49 -5.69
C VAL A 64 -3.95 -10.86 -5.68
N ARG A 65 -3.56 -11.89 -6.44
CA ARG A 65 -2.15 -12.27 -6.56
C ARG A 65 -1.28 -11.14 -7.10
N GLN A 66 -1.77 -10.31 -8.04
CA GLN A 66 -1.04 -9.12 -8.50
C GLN A 66 -0.88 -8.07 -7.39
N VAL A 67 -1.85 -7.97 -6.48
CA VAL A 67 -1.77 -7.02 -5.37
C VAL A 67 -0.75 -7.48 -4.31
N VAL A 68 -0.74 -8.76 -3.95
CA VAL A 68 0.17 -9.27 -2.90
C VAL A 68 1.57 -9.58 -3.42
N ARG A 69 1.78 -9.69 -4.74
CA ARG A 69 3.08 -10.00 -5.33
C ARG A 69 4.04 -8.80 -5.20
N PRO A 70 5.27 -8.99 -4.70
CA PRO A 70 6.32 -7.98 -4.78
C PRO A 70 6.70 -7.66 -6.24
N VAL A 71 7.01 -6.40 -6.50
CA VAL A 71 7.47 -5.93 -7.80
C VAL A 71 8.90 -5.44 -7.63
N HIS A 72 9.87 -6.29 -7.96
CA HIS A 72 11.29 -5.95 -7.82
C HIS A 72 11.83 -5.24 -9.05
N GLU A 73 11.29 -5.53 -10.22
CA GLU A 73 11.70 -4.92 -11.48
C GLU A 73 10.51 -4.20 -12.13
N ARG A 74 10.77 -3.01 -12.61
CA ARG A 74 9.81 -2.23 -13.39
C ARG A 74 10.42 -1.94 -14.75
N PRO A 75 9.68 -2.15 -15.85
CA PRO A 75 10.16 -1.80 -17.18
C PRO A 75 10.31 -0.28 -17.33
N ASP A 76 11.06 0.11 -18.36
CA ASP A 76 11.06 1.48 -18.83
C ASP A 76 9.67 1.84 -19.37
N ASP A 77 9.13 2.96 -18.92
CA ASP A 77 7.76 3.41 -19.17
C ASP A 77 7.69 4.78 -19.88
N VAL A 78 8.84 5.44 -20.06
CA VAL A 78 8.95 6.77 -20.66
C VAL A 78 10.09 6.79 -21.68
N ARG A 79 10.00 7.68 -22.66
CA ARG A 79 11.11 7.93 -23.59
C ARG A 79 11.60 9.36 -23.44
N VAL A 80 12.90 9.53 -23.34
CA VAL A 80 13.59 10.80 -23.57
C VAL A 80 13.59 11.04 -25.06
N LEU A 81 12.99 12.14 -25.51
CA LEU A 81 12.83 12.51 -26.92
C LEU A 81 13.90 13.49 -27.39
N ALA A 82 14.26 14.45 -26.52
CA ALA A 82 15.29 15.45 -26.78
C ALA A 82 15.92 15.92 -25.47
N VAL A 83 17.12 16.40 -25.51
CA VAL A 83 17.88 16.99 -24.42
C VAL A 83 18.54 18.25 -24.86
N ASP A 84 18.37 19.35 -24.14
CA ASP A 84 19.09 20.60 -24.31
C ASP A 84 19.84 20.90 -23.00
N LEU A 85 21.15 20.69 -23.03
CA LEU A 85 22.04 20.92 -21.88
C LEU A 85 22.61 22.34 -21.87
N GLU A 86 22.65 23.01 -23.01
CA GLU A 86 23.23 24.35 -23.13
C GLU A 86 22.26 25.41 -22.59
N GLY A 87 20.96 25.10 -22.58
CA GLY A 87 19.93 25.95 -21.98
C GLY A 87 19.96 27.39 -22.56
N ALA A 88 20.05 27.50 -23.89
CA ALA A 88 20.11 28.81 -24.59
C ALA A 88 18.87 29.70 -24.37
N GLY A 89 17.83 29.18 -23.69
CA GLY A 89 16.59 29.86 -23.32
C GLY A 89 16.55 30.30 -21.87
N PRO A 90 15.52 31.06 -21.48
CA PRO A 90 15.31 31.51 -20.09
C PRO A 90 15.05 30.39 -19.08
N ASP A 91 14.79 29.18 -19.57
CA ASP A 91 14.40 28.02 -18.73
C ASP A 91 15.60 27.15 -18.30
N GLY A 92 16.82 27.46 -18.77
CA GLY A 92 18.03 26.65 -18.50
C GLY A 92 17.99 25.27 -19.17
N PRO A 93 18.79 24.31 -18.69
CA PRO A 93 18.81 22.95 -19.22
C PRO A 93 17.44 22.28 -19.13
N VAL A 94 17.01 21.61 -20.21
CA VAL A 94 15.71 20.94 -20.28
C VAL A 94 15.81 19.56 -20.93
N VAL A 95 14.86 18.71 -20.57
CA VAL A 95 14.63 17.40 -21.19
C VAL A 95 13.19 17.29 -21.68
N THR A 96 13.02 16.77 -22.87
CA THR A 96 11.71 16.47 -23.46
C THR A 96 11.44 14.97 -23.32
N VAL A 97 10.32 14.62 -22.71
CA VAL A 97 9.90 13.23 -22.47
C VAL A 97 8.52 12.98 -23.07
N THR A 98 8.18 11.70 -23.29
CA THR A 98 6.82 11.31 -23.70
C THR A 98 5.80 11.76 -22.66
N ALA A 99 4.65 12.25 -23.12
CA ALA A 99 3.61 12.80 -22.26
C ALA A 99 2.63 11.74 -21.77
N ASP A 100 2.46 11.63 -20.45
CA ASP A 100 1.42 10.90 -19.77
C ASP A 100 0.98 11.65 -18.49
N ALA A 101 0.14 11.04 -17.66
CA ALA A 101 -0.33 11.66 -16.43
C ALA A 101 0.81 11.88 -15.41
N GLN A 102 1.80 10.97 -15.38
CA GLN A 102 2.91 11.06 -14.44
C GLN A 102 3.95 12.10 -14.87
N THR A 103 4.29 12.14 -16.16
CA THR A 103 5.27 13.10 -16.69
C THR A 103 4.74 14.54 -16.72
N ARG A 104 3.42 14.74 -16.64
CA ARG A 104 2.77 16.05 -16.48
C ARG A 104 2.63 16.50 -15.03
N ALA A 105 2.76 15.58 -14.06
CA ALA A 105 2.58 15.92 -12.66
C ALA A 105 3.59 16.99 -12.20
N PRO A 106 3.14 17.98 -11.39
CA PRO A 106 4.04 18.99 -10.85
C PRO A 106 5.07 18.38 -9.90
N GLY A 107 6.20 19.08 -9.73
CA GLY A 107 7.21 18.73 -8.74
C GLY A 107 8.49 18.12 -9.32
N ARG A 108 9.25 17.42 -8.46
CA ARG A 108 10.56 16.85 -8.74
C ARG A 108 10.49 15.34 -8.91
N TYR A 109 11.16 14.83 -9.94
CA TYR A 109 11.17 13.40 -10.28
C TYR A 109 12.54 12.98 -10.78
N VAL A 110 12.67 11.71 -11.11
CA VAL A 110 13.91 11.14 -11.66
C VAL A 110 13.59 10.32 -12.90
N LEU A 111 14.41 10.47 -13.93
CA LEU A 111 14.53 9.55 -15.03
C LEU A 111 15.62 8.54 -14.68
N LEU A 112 15.23 7.29 -14.49
CA LEU A 112 16.16 6.18 -14.29
C LEU A 112 16.52 5.59 -15.65
N LEU A 113 17.82 5.48 -15.91
CA LEU A 113 18.42 5.06 -17.17
C LEU A 113 19.21 3.76 -16.97
N ASP A 114 19.40 3.00 -18.03
CA ASP A 114 20.25 1.81 -18.04
C ASP A 114 19.88 0.80 -16.93
N GLY A 115 18.58 0.55 -16.76
CA GLY A 115 18.08 -0.33 -15.71
C GLY A 115 18.21 0.25 -14.29
N GLY A 116 18.27 1.58 -14.15
CA GLY A 116 18.36 2.29 -12.86
C GLY A 116 19.79 2.58 -12.39
N ARG A 117 20.81 2.24 -13.19
CA ARG A 117 22.22 2.51 -12.85
C ARG A 117 22.59 3.98 -12.93
N ARG A 118 21.91 4.76 -13.75
CA ARG A 118 22.08 6.21 -13.88
C ARG A 118 20.76 6.92 -13.65
N ALA A 119 20.82 8.12 -13.15
CA ALA A 119 19.65 8.90 -12.80
C ALA A 119 19.79 10.36 -13.24
N ALA A 120 18.76 10.93 -13.86
CA ALA A 120 18.66 12.34 -14.17
C ALA A 120 17.52 12.96 -13.35
N GLN A 121 17.81 13.99 -12.56
CA GLN A 121 16.78 14.68 -11.79
C GLN A 121 16.09 15.72 -12.66
N VAL A 122 14.76 15.71 -12.66
CA VAL A 122 13.92 16.63 -13.41
C VAL A 122 13.01 17.44 -12.48
N GLY A 123 12.85 18.71 -12.81
CA GLY A 123 12.08 19.68 -12.03
C GLY A 123 10.69 19.96 -12.61
N ARG A 124 10.29 21.24 -12.59
CA ARG A 124 8.99 21.70 -13.06
C ARG A 124 8.73 21.38 -14.53
N VAL A 125 7.46 21.34 -14.90
CA VAL A 125 7.03 21.37 -16.30
C VAL A 125 7.28 22.79 -16.83
N VAL A 126 8.09 22.88 -17.89
CA VAL A 126 8.40 24.14 -18.56
C VAL A 126 7.31 24.45 -19.60
N ARG A 127 6.96 23.45 -20.43
CA ARG A 127 5.88 23.55 -21.41
C ARG A 127 5.38 22.15 -21.79
N GLU A 128 4.17 22.11 -22.30
CA GLU A 128 3.58 20.91 -22.89
C GLU A 128 3.52 21.05 -24.41
N GLU A 129 3.80 19.94 -25.08
CA GLU A 129 3.72 19.80 -26.52
C GLU A 129 2.83 18.60 -26.87
N ARG A 130 2.44 18.48 -28.15
CA ARG A 130 1.61 17.35 -28.57
C ARG A 130 2.36 16.02 -28.40
N GLY A 131 1.94 15.23 -27.38
CA GLY A 131 2.56 13.93 -27.07
C GLY A 131 3.88 14.01 -26.30
N ALA A 132 4.32 15.20 -25.87
CA ALA A 132 5.56 15.42 -25.15
C ALA A 132 5.40 16.44 -24.01
N VAL A 133 6.26 16.33 -23.01
CA VAL A 133 6.40 17.30 -21.93
C VAL A 133 7.86 17.74 -21.85
N VAL A 134 8.09 19.04 -21.81
CA VAL A 134 9.41 19.62 -21.57
C VAL A 134 9.54 19.94 -20.10
N ARG A 135 10.56 19.39 -19.48
CA ARG A 135 10.83 19.55 -18.05
C ARG A 135 12.21 20.16 -17.84
N GLU A 136 12.32 20.93 -16.79
CA GLU A 136 13.59 21.41 -16.27
C GLU A 136 14.49 20.22 -15.93
N LEU A 137 15.76 20.26 -16.32
CA LEU A 137 16.77 19.26 -15.98
C LEU A 137 17.62 19.80 -14.83
N LEU A 138 17.34 19.32 -13.62
CA LEU A 138 18.00 19.80 -12.38
C LEU A 138 19.43 19.25 -12.26
N ALA A 139 19.61 17.97 -12.58
CA ALA A 139 20.91 17.32 -12.56
C ALA A 139 20.99 16.27 -13.66
N PRO A 140 21.83 16.46 -14.68
CA PRO A 140 22.13 15.43 -15.66
C PRO A 140 22.93 14.29 -15.01
N PRO A 141 22.80 13.05 -15.49
CA PRO A 141 23.59 11.95 -15.01
C PRO A 141 25.05 12.05 -15.46
N GLU A 142 25.96 11.38 -14.74
CA GLU A 142 27.33 11.17 -15.23
C GLU A 142 27.32 10.54 -16.62
N GLY A 143 28.20 11.01 -17.51
CA GLY A 143 28.25 10.58 -18.89
C GLY A 143 27.17 11.17 -19.81
N GLY A 144 26.42 12.18 -19.31
CA GLY A 144 25.42 12.92 -20.09
C GLY A 144 24.07 12.20 -20.22
N LEU A 145 23.13 12.88 -20.83
CA LEU A 145 21.78 12.37 -21.13
C LEU A 145 21.56 12.43 -22.65
N ALA A 146 21.05 11.34 -23.21
CA ALA A 146 20.71 11.23 -24.63
C ALA A 146 19.28 10.71 -24.81
N PRO A 147 18.65 10.95 -25.97
CA PRO A 147 17.37 10.33 -26.31
C PRO A 147 17.41 8.80 -26.19
N GLY A 148 16.35 8.20 -25.60
CA GLY A 148 16.29 6.76 -25.35
C GLY A 148 15.19 6.38 -24.39
N SER A 149 15.16 5.09 -24.04
CA SER A 149 14.24 4.56 -23.02
C SER A 149 14.68 4.98 -21.61
N ALA A 150 13.70 5.24 -20.75
CA ALA A 150 13.91 5.57 -19.35
C ALA A 150 12.72 5.11 -18.52
N ARG A 151 12.90 5.01 -17.23
CA ARG A 151 11.81 4.76 -16.28
C ARG A 151 11.55 6.03 -15.46
N TRP A 152 10.28 6.42 -15.37
CA TRP A 152 9.86 7.52 -14.54
C TRP A 152 9.80 7.10 -13.07
N SER A 153 10.40 7.87 -12.19
CA SER A 153 10.43 7.57 -10.76
C SER A 153 10.14 8.80 -9.90
N GLY A 154 9.30 8.60 -8.89
CA GLY A 154 9.11 9.57 -7.82
C GLY A 154 10.15 9.44 -6.70
N THR A 155 11.04 8.45 -6.75
CA THR A 155 12.17 8.31 -5.81
C THR A 155 13.27 9.29 -6.22
N VAL A 156 13.25 10.50 -5.63
CA VAL A 156 14.14 11.61 -6.03
C VAL A 156 15.58 11.37 -5.63
N HIS A 157 15.79 10.67 -4.52
CA HIS A 157 17.10 10.33 -4.00
C HIS A 157 17.41 8.88 -4.34
N VAL A 158 18.35 8.63 -5.24
CA VAL A 158 18.75 7.30 -5.72
C VAL A 158 20.08 6.90 -5.10
N GLY A 159 20.15 5.71 -4.54
CA GLY A 159 21.30 5.18 -3.84
C GLY A 159 21.12 5.16 -2.32
N ASP A 160 22.22 5.08 -1.57
CA ASP A 160 22.24 5.10 -0.12
C ASP A 160 22.26 6.54 0.45
N PRO A 161 22.12 6.73 1.77
CA PRO A 161 22.14 8.07 2.38
C PRO A 161 23.41 8.88 2.11
N THR A 162 24.56 8.24 1.92
CA THR A 162 25.83 8.94 1.64
C THR A 162 25.86 9.40 0.19
N SER A 163 25.60 8.51 -0.74
CA SER A 163 25.64 8.82 -2.18
C SER A 163 24.51 9.77 -2.60
N ALA A 164 23.32 9.62 -2.04
CA ALA A 164 22.14 10.39 -2.43
C ALA A 164 21.99 11.73 -1.68
N LEU A 165 22.47 11.82 -0.43
CA LEU A 165 22.22 12.96 0.46
C LEU A 165 23.51 13.57 1.04
N GLY A 166 24.68 12.93 0.88
CA GLY A 166 25.92 13.34 1.53
C GLY A 166 25.91 13.12 3.06
N LEU A 167 24.98 12.32 3.58
CA LEU A 167 24.85 12.03 5.00
C LEU A 167 25.59 10.73 5.35
N ALA A 168 26.44 10.77 6.37
CA ALA A 168 27.05 9.55 6.89
C ALA A 168 25.96 8.57 7.36
N HIS A 169 26.15 7.29 7.06
CA HIS A 169 25.24 6.23 7.49
C HIS A 169 26.04 4.96 7.81
N GLU A 170 25.37 4.04 8.44
CA GLU A 170 25.83 2.69 8.69
C GLU A 170 24.85 1.69 8.09
N ASP A 171 25.36 0.70 7.34
CA ASP A 171 24.59 -0.47 6.96
C ASP A 171 24.46 -1.41 8.16
N VAL A 172 23.26 -1.58 8.66
CA VAL A 172 22.98 -2.44 9.81
C VAL A 172 22.08 -3.62 9.42
N ARG A 173 22.12 -4.66 10.24
CA ARG A 173 21.26 -5.83 10.10
C ARG A 173 20.33 -5.95 11.30
N VAL A 174 19.05 -5.78 11.07
CA VAL A 174 18.01 -5.98 12.09
C VAL A 174 17.70 -7.46 12.18
N ALA A 175 17.87 -8.04 13.35
CA ALA A 175 17.61 -9.46 13.59
C ALA A 175 16.11 -9.75 13.60
N THR A 176 15.66 -10.72 12.78
CA THR A 176 14.28 -11.22 12.77
C THR A 176 14.28 -12.74 12.72
N PRO A 177 13.14 -13.40 13.00
CA PRO A 177 13.01 -14.85 12.83
C PRO A 177 13.26 -15.33 11.39
N LEU A 178 13.14 -14.48 10.39
CA LEU A 178 13.39 -14.79 8.97
C LEU A 178 14.87 -14.62 8.60
N GLY A 179 15.68 -13.96 9.44
CA GLY A 179 17.08 -13.63 9.18
C GLY A 179 17.35 -12.15 9.40
N GLY A 180 18.55 -11.69 9.05
CA GLY A 180 18.95 -10.28 9.19
C GLY A 180 18.35 -9.42 8.07
N LEU A 181 17.46 -8.50 8.42
CA LEU A 181 16.93 -7.49 7.50
C LEU A 181 17.94 -6.37 7.32
N PRO A 182 18.28 -5.95 6.09
CA PRO A 182 19.13 -4.79 5.88
C PRO A 182 18.40 -3.51 6.28
N ALA A 183 19.13 -2.60 6.90
CA ALA A 183 18.64 -1.27 7.23
C ALA A 183 19.77 -0.25 7.12
N TRP A 184 19.40 1.02 6.88
CA TRP A 184 20.31 2.15 6.99
C TRP A 184 20.09 2.84 8.33
N PHE A 185 21.17 3.05 9.06
CA PHE A 185 21.18 3.92 10.24
C PHE A 185 21.87 5.23 9.89
N VAL A 186 21.16 6.35 10.02
CA VAL A 186 21.70 7.70 9.82
C VAL A 186 21.70 8.40 11.18
N PRO A 187 22.88 8.72 11.75
CA PRO A 187 22.96 9.41 13.03
C PRO A 187 22.36 10.81 12.95
N ALA A 188 21.96 11.37 14.08
CA ALA A 188 21.48 12.75 14.16
C ALA A 188 22.56 13.76 13.82
N ALA A 189 22.17 14.97 13.36
CA ALA A 189 23.10 16.06 13.17
C ALA A 189 23.82 16.40 14.49
N ARG A 190 25.14 16.57 14.43
CA ARG A 190 25.91 17.03 15.59
C ARG A 190 25.57 18.49 15.89
N GLY A 191 25.03 18.81 17.07
CA GLY A 191 24.80 20.21 17.45
C GLY A 191 23.63 20.48 18.39
N ARG A 192 22.78 19.51 18.71
CA ARG A 192 21.68 19.72 19.66
C ARG A 192 21.93 19.15 21.07
N ARG A 193 23.19 18.84 21.41
CA ARG A 193 23.57 18.41 22.79
C ARG A 193 23.85 19.56 23.74
N ASP A 194 23.80 20.81 23.28
CA ASP A 194 24.04 21.98 24.13
C ASP A 194 22.71 22.71 24.45
N VAL A 195 21.78 22.01 25.12
CA VAL A 195 20.84 22.70 26.00
C VAL A 195 21.59 22.83 27.35
N PRO A 196 21.90 24.06 27.83
CA PRO A 196 22.57 24.23 29.12
C PRO A 196 21.72 23.59 30.21
N GLU A 197 22.34 22.76 31.05
CA GLU A 197 21.80 22.36 32.34
C GLU A 197 21.63 23.63 33.19
N GLY A 198 20.46 24.21 33.21
CA GLY A 198 20.23 25.43 33.98
C GLY A 198 18.96 26.14 33.70
N GLY A 199 17.82 25.49 33.91
CA GLY A 199 16.48 26.13 33.93
C GLY A 199 15.55 25.31 34.82
N ALA A 200 15.44 25.67 36.10
CA ALA A 200 14.45 25.09 37.00
C ALA A 200 13.03 25.40 36.46
N GLY A 201 12.32 24.36 36.01
CA GLY A 201 10.90 24.52 35.65
C GLY A 201 10.32 23.58 34.61
N SER A 202 11.01 22.52 34.16
CA SER A 202 10.37 21.46 33.37
C SER A 202 10.35 20.17 34.19
N THR A 203 9.17 19.61 34.38
CA THR A 203 8.97 18.28 34.97
C THR A 203 9.74 17.28 34.11
N GLY A 204 10.95 16.93 34.57
CA GLY A 204 11.96 16.21 33.82
C GLY A 204 11.50 14.79 33.44
N ARG A 205 11.26 14.58 32.15
CA ARG A 205 11.59 13.31 31.54
C ARG A 205 13.06 13.39 31.13
N GLU A 206 13.93 12.63 31.80
CA GLU A 206 15.35 12.52 31.47
C GLU A 206 15.48 12.17 29.98
N GLY A 207 16.12 13.06 29.21
CA GLY A 207 16.15 13.05 27.77
C GLY A 207 16.93 11.90 27.15
N GLY A 208 16.26 10.79 26.85
CA GLY A 208 16.78 9.78 25.94
C GLY A 208 16.45 10.15 24.49
N ALA A 209 17.29 9.67 23.54
CA ALA A 209 17.10 9.97 22.12
C ALA A 209 15.80 9.39 21.59
N VAL A 210 15.01 10.21 20.91
CA VAL A 210 13.90 9.74 20.05
C VAL A 210 14.48 9.45 18.67
N TRP A 211 14.22 8.24 18.14
CA TRP A 211 14.63 7.87 16.78
C TRP A 211 13.46 7.89 15.83
N ALA A 212 13.72 8.08 14.54
CA ALA A 212 12.72 7.91 13.48
C ALA A 212 12.93 6.56 12.79
N VAL A 213 11.86 5.74 12.71
CA VAL A 213 11.83 4.50 11.94
C VAL A 213 10.96 4.74 10.71
N LEU A 214 11.54 4.59 9.51
CA LEU A 214 10.92 4.99 8.25
C LEU A 214 10.61 3.75 7.40
N VAL A 215 9.35 3.61 6.97
CA VAL A 215 8.82 2.40 6.33
C VAL A 215 8.24 2.73 4.96
N HIS A 216 8.87 2.25 3.90
CA HIS A 216 8.48 2.50 2.52
C HIS A 216 7.19 1.77 2.11
N GLY A 217 6.64 2.16 0.98
CA GLY A 217 5.43 1.59 0.41
C GLY A 217 5.65 0.29 -0.36
N ARG A 218 4.55 -0.31 -0.82
CA ARG A 218 4.56 -1.54 -1.60
C ARG A 218 5.31 -1.40 -2.92
N GLY A 219 6.29 -2.27 -3.16
CA GLY A 219 7.09 -2.26 -4.39
C GLY A 219 7.97 -1.02 -4.55
N ALA A 220 8.16 -0.25 -3.47
CA ALA A 220 9.22 0.71 -3.32
C ALA A 220 10.42 0.06 -2.62
N THR A 221 11.47 0.82 -2.41
CA THR A 221 12.68 0.43 -1.68
C THR A 221 12.94 1.42 -0.55
N ARG A 222 13.92 1.16 0.28
CA ARG A 222 14.38 2.07 1.34
C ARG A 222 14.68 3.49 0.83
N GLU A 223 15.05 3.63 -0.43
CA GLU A 223 15.29 4.93 -1.09
C GLU A 223 14.06 5.86 -1.07
N GLU A 224 12.84 5.30 -1.05
CA GLU A 224 11.63 6.11 -0.93
C GLU A 224 11.63 6.97 0.33
N CYS A 225 12.20 6.47 1.42
CA CYS A 225 12.26 7.13 2.71
C CYS A 225 13.29 8.27 2.76
N LEU A 226 14.27 8.29 1.85
CA LEU A 226 15.37 9.26 1.87
C LEU A 226 14.89 10.71 1.77
N ARG A 227 13.72 10.96 1.20
CA ARG A 227 13.13 12.32 1.13
C ARG A 227 12.82 12.92 2.50
N ALA A 228 12.59 12.10 3.53
CA ALA A 228 12.34 12.56 4.90
C ALA A 228 13.62 12.70 5.73
N VAL A 229 14.66 11.94 5.42
CA VAL A 229 15.87 11.85 6.21
C VAL A 229 16.55 13.21 6.46
N PRO A 230 16.72 14.12 5.46
CA PRO A 230 17.34 15.41 5.70
C PRO A 230 16.63 16.27 6.74
N LEU A 231 15.29 16.28 6.70
CA LEU A 231 14.49 17.00 7.70
C LEU A 231 14.67 16.40 9.09
N LEU A 232 14.50 15.09 9.24
CA LEU A 232 14.58 14.38 10.52
C LEU A 232 15.99 14.52 11.13
N HIS A 233 17.03 14.39 10.30
CA HIS A 233 18.41 14.62 10.68
C HIS A 233 18.64 16.04 11.24
N ARG A 234 18.11 17.09 10.55
CA ARG A 234 18.17 18.48 11.04
C ARG A 234 17.40 18.68 12.35
N LEU A 235 16.29 17.93 12.55
CA LEU A 235 15.53 17.93 13.81
C LEU A 235 16.25 17.19 14.94
N GLY A 236 17.40 16.59 14.67
CA GLY A 236 18.20 15.87 15.68
C GLY A 236 17.68 14.45 15.95
N LEU A 237 16.93 13.86 15.04
CA LEU A 237 16.42 12.50 15.13
C LEU A 237 17.35 11.55 14.35
N PRO A 238 17.99 10.57 15.00
CA PRO A 238 18.60 9.46 14.30
C PRO A 238 17.53 8.72 13.49
N CYS A 239 17.87 8.32 12.26
CA CYS A 239 16.94 7.65 11.37
C CYS A 239 17.33 6.19 11.15
N LEU A 240 16.40 5.27 11.32
CA LEU A 240 16.55 3.87 10.93
C LEU A 240 15.59 3.58 9.78
N VAL A 241 16.13 3.12 8.64
CA VAL A 241 15.38 2.85 7.42
C VAL A 241 15.50 1.36 7.10
N PRO A 242 14.64 0.50 7.67
CA PRO A 242 14.68 -0.93 7.42
C PRO A 242 14.04 -1.29 6.08
N ALA A 243 14.53 -2.36 5.46
CA ALA A 243 13.73 -3.20 4.58
C ALA A 243 12.77 -4.05 5.43
N TYR A 244 11.79 -4.67 4.78
CA TYR A 244 10.93 -5.66 5.42
C TYR A 244 10.84 -6.93 4.53
N ARG A 245 10.24 -8.00 5.06
CA ARG A 245 10.13 -9.28 4.35
C ARG A 245 9.65 -9.12 2.91
N ASN A 246 10.19 -9.95 2.02
CA ASN A 246 9.85 -9.98 0.60
C ASN A 246 10.33 -8.76 -0.22
N ASP A 247 11.10 -7.84 0.35
CA ASP A 247 11.88 -6.88 -0.44
C ASP A 247 13.02 -7.59 -1.17
N ALA A 248 13.55 -6.98 -2.24
CA ALA A 248 14.54 -7.62 -3.11
C ALA A 248 15.84 -8.01 -2.38
N ASP A 249 16.25 -7.24 -1.37
CA ASP A 249 17.46 -7.43 -0.58
C ASP A 249 17.20 -7.99 0.84
N ALA A 250 15.94 -8.30 1.16
CA ALA A 250 15.52 -8.85 2.44
C ALA A 250 15.24 -10.35 2.38
N PRO A 251 15.34 -11.08 3.51
CA PRO A 251 14.94 -12.47 3.57
C PRO A 251 13.48 -12.64 3.15
N PRO A 252 13.21 -13.54 2.19
CA PRO A 252 11.83 -13.82 1.78
C PRO A 252 11.12 -14.64 2.85
N GLU A 253 9.83 -14.37 3.04
CA GLU A 253 8.96 -15.31 3.70
C GLU A 253 8.69 -16.51 2.80
N SER A 254 8.34 -17.68 3.38
CA SER A 254 8.21 -18.95 2.64
C SER A 254 7.31 -18.88 1.40
N ALA A 255 6.31 -18.01 1.40
CA ALA A 255 5.42 -17.80 0.27
C ALA A 255 5.85 -16.65 -0.67
N GLY A 256 6.75 -15.77 -0.24
CA GLY A 256 7.35 -14.70 -1.03
C GLY A 256 6.39 -13.57 -1.45
N HIS A 257 5.22 -13.45 -0.84
CA HIS A 257 4.25 -12.40 -1.13
C HIS A 257 3.93 -11.57 0.11
N TYR A 258 3.52 -10.29 -0.10
CA TYR A 258 3.16 -9.37 0.98
C TYR A 258 1.89 -9.79 1.71
N GLY A 259 1.89 -9.62 3.04
CA GLY A 259 0.73 -9.71 3.91
C GLY A 259 -0.05 -8.39 4.02
N LEU A 260 0.24 -7.39 3.17
CA LEU A 260 -0.43 -6.09 3.12
C LEU A 260 -0.34 -5.29 4.43
N GLY A 261 0.70 -5.51 5.22
CA GLY A 261 0.91 -4.92 6.54
C GLY A 261 0.49 -5.83 7.70
N ASP A 262 -0.23 -6.91 7.43
CA ASP A 262 -0.70 -7.84 8.48
C ASP A 262 0.41 -8.75 9.04
N THR A 263 1.51 -8.91 8.31
CA THR A 263 2.70 -9.65 8.73
C THR A 263 3.97 -8.79 8.78
N GLU A 264 4.11 -7.80 7.91
CA GLU A 264 5.31 -6.96 7.80
C GLU A 264 5.55 -6.08 9.03
N TRP A 265 4.51 -5.79 9.82
CA TRP A 265 4.67 -5.02 11.06
C TRP A 265 5.61 -5.69 12.06
N LEU A 266 5.75 -7.04 12.02
CA LEU A 266 6.71 -7.78 12.85
C LEU A 266 8.17 -7.44 12.53
N ASP A 267 8.47 -7.13 11.27
CA ASP A 267 9.79 -6.72 10.83
C ASP A 267 10.11 -5.31 11.30
N VAL A 268 9.10 -4.43 11.27
CA VAL A 268 9.23 -3.06 11.77
C VAL A 268 9.27 -3.04 13.30
N GLU A 269 8.57 -3.95 13.99
CA GLU A 269 8.75 -4.17 15.44
C GLU A 269 10.20 -4.54 15.77
N ALA A 270 10.80 -5.45 15.00
CA ALA A 270 12.20 -5.80 15.18
C ALA A 270 13.13 -4.58 14.93
N ALA A 271 12.80 -3.71 13.99
CA ALA A 271 13.54 -2.46 13.78
C ALA A 271 13.38 -1.48 14.96
N VAL A 272 12.19 -1.39 15.55
CA VAL A 272 11.97 -0.60 16.78
C VAL A 272 12.80 -1.17 17.93
N LEU A 273 12.79 -2.49 18.14
CA LEU A 273 13.61 -3.15 19.14
C LEU A 273 15.10 -2.88 18.93
N HIS A 274 15.57 -2.99 17.68
CA HIS A 274 16.94 -2.64 17.34
C HIS A 274 17.27 -1.19 17.72
N ALA A 275 16.40 -0.24 17.45
CA ALA A 275 16.59 1.16 17.84
C ALA A 275 16.65 1.32 19.37
N LEU A 276 15.78 0.65 20.11
CA LEU A 276 15.75 0.67 21.58
C LEU A 276 17.03 0.08 22.18
N ASP A 277 17.52 -1.02 21.64
CA ASP A 277 18.76 -1.69 22.07
C ASP A 277 20.02 -0.84 21.76
N HIS A 278 19.93 0.08 20.79
CA HIS A 278 21.02 0.97 20.38
C HIS A 278 20.85 2.42 20.88
N GLY A 279 20.03 2.64 21.91
CA GLY A 279 19.99 3.90 22.65
C GLY A 279 18.78 4.79 22.38
N ALA A 280 17.82 4.36 21.56
CA ALA A 280 16.52 5.02 21.52
C ALA A 280 15.75 4.74 22.82
N ARG A 281 15.01 5.71 23.31
CA ARG A 281 14.01 5.49 24.39
C ARG A 281 12.59 5.43 23.84
N GLU A 282 12.33 6.21 22.82
CA GLU A 282 11.06 6.28 22.10
C GLU A 282 11.37 6.37 20.60
N VAL A 283 10.36 6.10 19.80
CA VAL A 283 10.46 6.23 18.34
C VAL A 283 9.30 7.04 17.77
N VAL A 284 9.54 7.70 16.67
CA VAL A 284 8.48 8.15 15.75
C VAL A 284 8.47 7.22 14.54
N LEU A 285 7.29 6.87 14.06
CA LEU A 285 7.13 6.03 12.89
C LEU A 285 6.72 6.89 11.70
N VAL A 286 7.36 6.67 10.56
CA VAL A 286 7.01 7.35 9.31
C VAL A 286 6.70 6.29 8.27
N GLY A 287 5.51 6.31 7.66
CA GLY A 287 5.09 5.28 6.72
C GLY A 287 4.43 5.82 5.46
N TRP A 288 4.87 5.31 4.29
CA TRP A 288 4.31 5.64 2.98
C TRP A 288 3.41 4.52 2.47
N SER A 289 2.21 4.84 2.00
CA SER A 289 1.30 3.87 1.37
C SER A 289 1.08 2.61 2.23
N MET A 290 1.50 1.43 1.79
CA MET A 290 1.49 0.19 2.57
C MET A 290 2.36 0.30 3.84
N GLY A 291 3.48 1.04 3.81
CA GLY A 291 4.27 1.35 4.99
C GLY A 291 3.44 2.06 6.07
N GLY A 292 2.49 2.91 5.68
CA GLY A 292 1.49 3.49 6.58
C GLY A 292 0.59 2.44 7.24
N ALA A 293 0.10 1.45 6.48
CA ALA A 293 -0.64 0.32 7.04
C ALA A 293 0.20 -0.49 8.03
N ILE A 294 1.49 -0.74 7.69
CA ILE A 294 2.43 -1.47 8.53
C ILE A 294 2.62 -0.77 9.88
N VAL A 295 2.93 0.53 9.88
CA VAL A 295 3.21 1.27 11.13
C VAL A 295 1.96 1.42 11.99
N LEU A 296 0.78 1.53 11.40
CA LEU A 296 -0.48 1.53 12.14
C LEU A 296 -0.73 0.18 12.83
N GLN A 297 -0.42 -0.96 12.18
CA GLN A 297 -0.52 -2.28 12.84
C GLN A 297 0.46 -2.38 14.01
N LEU A 298 1.70 -1.93 13.84
CA LEU A 298 2.69 -1.90 14.91
C LEU A 298 2.20 -1.05 16.09
N ALA A 299 1.74 0.15 15.83
CA ALA A 299 1.31 1.11 16.86
C ALA A 299 0.19 0.61 17.79
N THR A 300 -0.49 -0.49 17.43
CA THR A 300 -1.59 -1.04 18.22
C THR A 300 -1.42 -2.50 18.60
N ARG A 301 -0.61 -3.27 17.86
CA ARG A 301 -0.44 -4.72 18.08
C ARG A 301 0.86 -5.07 18.77
N SER A 302 1.88 -4.22 18.61
CA SER A 302 3.19 -4.46 19.18
C SER A 302 3.17 -4.23 20.69
N TRP A 303 3.94 -5.04 21.40
CA TRP A 303 4.23 -4.79 22.81
C TRP A 303 5.17 -3.59 23.00
N THR A 304 5.79 -3.09 21.93
CA THR A 304 6.56 -1.84 21.94
C THR A 304 5.73 -0.60 21.60
N ALA A 305 4.42 -0.73 21.45
CA ALA A 305 3.54 0.38 21.06
C ALA A 305 3.61 1.57 22.05
N ASP A 306 3.87 1.32 23.32
CA ASP A 306 4.08 2.34 24.35
C ASP A 306 5.39 3.14 24.18
N ARG A 307 6.29 2.69 23.32
CA ARG A 307 7.51 3.36 22.90
C ARG A 307 7.34 4.22 21.67
N VAL A 308 6.21 4.12 21.00
CA VAL A 308 5.89 4.95 19.83
C VAL A 308 5.30 6.27 20.31
N ARG A 309 5.96 7.39 19.99
CA ARG A 309 5.56 8.71 20.45
C ARG A 309 4.59 9.39 19.51
N ALA A 310 4.79 9.23 18.20
CA ALA A 310 3.94 9.80 17.16
C ALA A 310 4.09 9.02 15.85
N VAL A 311 3.14 9.20 14.95
CA VAL A 311 3.11 8.56 13.63
C VAL A 311 2.94 9.62 12.55
N VAL A 312 3.73 9.55 11.49
CA VAL A 312 3.59 10.35 10.26
C VAL A 312 3.24 9.43 9.11
N LEU A 313 2.16 9.72 8.43
CA LEU A 313 1.63 8.91 7.32
C LEU A 313 1.57 9.75 6.04
N ASP A 314 2.07 9.18 4.94
CA ASP A 314 2.09 9.82 3.63
C ASP A 314 1.32 8.94 2.63
N SER A 315 0.17 9.40 2.15
CA SER A 315 -0.79 8.64 1.34
C SER A 315 -1.03 7.20 1.84
N PRO A 316 -1.32 7.01 3.16
CA PRO A 316 -1.36 5.69 3.76
C PRO A 316 -2.53 4.84 3.29
N VAL A 317 -2.34 3.53 3.26
CA VAL A 317 -3.48 2.60 3.15
C VAL A 317 -4.13 2.44 4.52
N VAL A 318 -5.19 3.19 4.77
CA VAL A 318 -5.99 3.12 6.02
C VAL A 318 -7.10 2.07 5.93
N ASP A 319 -7.54 1.73 4.72
CA ASP A 319 -8.58 0.72 4.45
C ASP A 319 -8.23 -0.04 3.16
N TRP A 320 -7.75 -1.27 3.33
CA TRP A 320 -7.41 -2.12 2.18
C TRP A 320 -8.61 -2.54 1.36
N ARG A 321 -9.80 -2.64 1.94
CA ARG A 321 -11.00 -2.97 1.19
C ARG A 321 -11.30 -1.90 0.15
N ASP A 322 -11.27 -0.64 0.55
CA ASP A 322 -11.52 0.50 -0.35
C ASP A 322 -10.48 0.55 -1.49
N VAL A 323 -9.20 0.34 -1.16
CA VAL A 323 -8.10 0.26 -2.15
C VAL A 323 -8.31 -0.88 -3.14
N LEU A 324 -8.65 -2.08 -2.66
CA LEU A 324 -8.87 -3.25 -3.52
C LEU A 324 -10.10 -3.08 -4.41
N GLU A 325 -11.18 -2.51 -3.89
CA GLU A 325 -12.37 -2.20 -4.66
C GLU A 325 -12.09 -1.11 -5.71
N HIS A 326 -11.32 -0.09 -5.34
CA HIS A 326 -10.88 0.94 -6.29
C HIS A 326 -10.02 0.34 -7.41
N ALA A 327 -9.02 -0.46 -7.06
CA ALA A 327 -8.16 -1.14 -8.02
C ALA A 327 -8.96 -2.08 -8.94
N ALA A 328 -9.94 -2.81 -8.41
CA ALA A 328 -10.82 -3.67 -9.20
C ALA A 328 -11.64 -2.85 -10.23
N ARG A 329 -12.22 -1.72 -9.81
CA ARG A 329 -12.95 -0.81 -10.72
C ARG A 329 -12.02 -0.23 -11.79
N ARG A 330 -10.85 0.24 -11.42
CA ARG A 330 -9.85 0.81 -12.35
C ARG A 330 -9.42 -0.23 -13.41
N ASN A 331 -9.24 -1.48 -13.01
CA ASN A 331 -8.92 -2.59 -13.91
C ASN A 331 -10.15 -3.18 -14.62
N ARG A 332 -11.33 -2.58 -14.47
CA ARG A 332 -12.60 -3.03 -15.11
C ARG A 332 -12.93 -4.48 -14.79
N LEU A 333 -12.58 -4.96 -13.59
CA LEU A 333 -12.96 -6.31 -13.17
C LEU A 333 -14.47 -6.42 -13.00
N PRO A 334 -15.07 -7.58 -13.35
CA PRO A 334 -16.43 -7.88 -12.95
C PRO A 334 -16.57 -7.76 -11.42
N TRP A 335 -17.63 -7.10 -10.97
CA TRP A 335 -17.89 -6.87 -9.54
C TRP A 335 -17.76 -8.15 -8.68
N ALA A 336 -18.30 -9.28 -9.18
CA ALA A 336 -18.21 -10.56 -8.48
C ALA A 336 -16.76 -11.05 -8.31
N ALA A 337 -15.89 -10.83 -9.30
CA ALA A 337 -14.47 -11.20 -9.21
C ALA A 337 -13.73 -10.34 -8.18
N GLY A 338 -13.96 -9.03 -8.14
CA GLY A 338 -13.38 -8.15 -7.15
C GLY A 338 -13.75 -8.54 -5.72
N ARG A 339 -15.04 -8.75 -5.44
CA ARG A 339 -15.51 -9.16 -4.11
C ARG A 339 -15.01 -10.55 -3.70
N LEU A 340 -15.04 -11.49 -4.63
CA LEU A 340 -14.53 -12.83 -4.37
C LEU A 340 -13.03 -12.79 -4.06
N GLY A 341 -12.24 -11.99 -4.79
CA GLY A 341 -10.82 -11.82 -4.55
C GLY A 341 -10.53 -11.30 -3.14
N ILE A 342 -11.23 -10.25 -2.70
CA ILE A 342 -11.12 -9.73 -1.33
C ILE A 342 -11.47 -10.81 -0.30
N ALA A 343 -12.56 -11.57 -0.52
CA ALA A 343 -12.96 -12.64 0.37
C ALA A 343 -11.95 -13.81 0.41
N MET A 344 -11.21 -14.05 -0.67
CA MET A 344 -10.18 -15.08 -0.73
C MET A 344 -8.96 -14.75 0.17
N LEU A 345 -8.63 -13.49 0.40
CA LEU A 345 -7.51 -13.08 1.24
C LEU A 345 -7.64 -13.64 2.68
N ALA A 346 -8.84 -13.62 3.23
CA ALA A 346 -9.10 -14.09 4.58
C ALA A 346 -9.24 -15.63 4.70
N ARG A 347 -9.19 -16.37 3.57
CA ARG A 347 -9.44 -17.82 3.57
C ARG A 347 -8.15 -18.63 3.65
N PRO A 348 -7.99 -19.50 4.67
CA PRO A 348 -6.81 -20.36 4.79
C PRO A 348 -6.58 -21.23 3.55
N GLU A 349 -7.65 -21.71 2.90
CA GLU A 349 -7.61 -22.60 1.74
C GLU A 349 -7.07 -21.89 0.49
N ALA A 350 -7.22 -20.57 0.41
CA ALA A 350 -6.74 -19.78 -0.72
C ALA A 350 -5.25 -19.39 -0.62
N ARG A 351 -4.61 -19.57 0.54
CA ARG A 351 -3.21 -19.15 0.78
C ARG A 351 -2.24 -19.60 -0.31
N ALA A 352 -2.22 -20.92 -0.57
CA ALA A 352 -1.29 -21.49 -1.56
C ALA A 352 -1.55 -20.92 -2.97
N LEU A 353 -2.83 -20.71 -3.33
CA LEU A 353 -3.22 -20.13 -4.61
C LEU A 353 -2.78 -18.66 -4.71
N LEU A 354 -2.88 -17.91 -3.62
CA LEU A 354 -2.52 -16.49 -3.58
C LEU A 354 -1.01 -16.28 -3.35
N GLY A 355 -0.29 -17.26 -2.85
CA GLY A 355 1.13 -17.17 -2.54
C GLY A 355 1.42 -16.38 -1.26
N VAL A 356 0.48 -16.37 -0.29
CA VAL A 356 0.65 -15.71 1.00
C VAL A 356 0.91 -16.75 2.11
N SER A 357 1.70 -16.39 3.10
CA SER A 357 2.08 -17.28 4.21
C SER A 357 0.94 -17.49 5.22
N ALA A 358 0.12 -16.47 5.41
CA ALA A 358 -1.03 -16.47 6.31
C ALA A 358 -2.27 -15.87 5.63
N PRO A 359 -3.49 -16.19 6.09
CA PRO A 359 -4.67 -15.45 5.69
C PRO A 359 -4.54 -13.98 6.08
N ILE A 360 -4.94 -13.07 5.19
CA ILE A 360 -4.91 -11.63 5.43
C ILE A 360 -6.28 -11.18 5.90
N ASP A 361 -6.38 -10.72 7.13
CA ASP A 361 -7.62 -10.19 7.69
C ASP A 361 -7.82 -8.73 7.29
N VAL A 362 -8.50 -8.54 6.16
CA VAL A 362 -8.77 -7.20 5.61
C VAL A 362 -9.61 -6.33 6.58
N ALA A 363 -10.43 -6.94 7.45
CA ALA A 363 -11.19 -6.18 8.45
C ALA A 363 -10.28 -5.64 9.55
N ARG A 364 -9.23 -6.37 9.93
CA ARG A 364 -8.19 -5.89 10.86
C ARG A 364 -7.36 -4.74 10.28
N LEU A 365 -7.32 -4.62 8.96
CA LEU A 365 -6.60 -3.58 8.22
C LEU A 365 -7.50 -2.36 7.89
N ASP A 366 -8.71 -2.30 8.42
CA ASP A 366 -9.64 -1.16 8.29
C ASP A 366 -9.55 -0.26 9.52
N TRP A 367 -8.77 0.80 9.39
CA TRP A 367 -8.54 1.77 10.45
C TRP A 367 -9.65 2.79 10.62
N VAL A 368 -10.58 2.88 9.67
CA VAL A 368 -11.79 3.71 9.84
C VAL A 368 -12.72 3.06 10.86
N VAL A 369 -12.92 1.74 10.74
CA VAL A 369 -13.72 0.97 11.69
C VAL A 369 -13.03 0.85 13.05
N ARG A 370 -11.71 0.74 13.06
CA ARG A 370 -10.89 0.58 14.26
C ARG A 370 -10.34 1.92 14.81
N ALA A 371 -10.91 3.04 14.44
CA ALA A 371 -10.42 4.37 14.83
C ALA A 371 -10.27 4.52 16.35
N ASP A 372 -11.14 3.91 17.14
CA ASP A 372 -11.10 3.94 18.61
C ASP A 372 -9.89 3.21 19.22
N GLU A 373 -9.21 2.35 18.48
CA GLU A 373 -7.99 1.70 18.93
C GLU A 373 -6.76 2.58 18.82
N LEU A 374 -6.83 3.67 18.06
CA LEU A 374 -5.74 4.62 17.92
C LEU A 374 -5.53 5.39 19.23
N ARG A 375 -4.28 5.41 19.72
CA ARG A 375 -3.91 6.04 21.01
C ARG A 375 -2.81 7.06 20.89
N LEU A 376 -2.25 7.24 19.69
CA LEU A 376 -1.07 8.03 19.42
C LEU A 376 -1.40 9.22 18.53
N PRO A 377 -0.70 10.35 18.65
CA PRO A 377 -0.80 11.44 17.69
C PRO A 377 -0.39 10.98 16.29
N VAL A 378 -1.17 11.35 15.30
CA VAL A 378 -0.94 10.99 13.89
C VAL A 378 -0.99 12.24 13.02
N LEU A 379 0.06 12.49 12.26
CA LEU A 379 -0.01 13.39 11.09
C LEU A 379 -0.31 12.54 9.86
N LEU A 380 -1.41 12.85 9.18
CA LEU A 380 -1.84 12.15 7.98
C LEU A 380 -1.81 13.11 6.79
N LEU A 381 -0.82 12.96 5.93
CA LEU A 381 -0.67 13.67 4.67
C LEU A 381 -1.27 12.80 3.55
N HIS A 382 -2.00 13.38 2.60
CA HIS A 382 -2.59 12.59 1.53
C HIS A 382 -2.74 13.40 0.25
N ALA A 383 -2.33 12.85 -0.87
CA ALA A 383 -2.52 13.45 -2.18
C ALA A 383 -4.02 13.58 -2.50
N ALA A 384 -4.46 14.79 -2.87
CA ALA A 384 -5.88 15.02 -3.14
C ALA A 384 -6.38 14.25 -4.36
N ASP A 385 -5.50 14.07 -5.35
CA ASP A 385 -5.76 13.42 -6.63
C ASP A 385 -5.17 12.01 -6.70
N ASP A 386 -5.05 11.33 -5.54
CA ASP A 386 -4.50 9.98 -5.44
C ASP A 386 -5.38 8.97 -6.19
N ASP A 387 -4.83 8.41 -7.28
CA ASP A 387 -5.50 7.45 -8.14
C ASP A 387 -5.18 5.98 -7.79
N VAL A 388 -4.34 5.76 -6.77
CA VAL A 388 -3.93 4.44 -6.27
C VAL A 388 -4.60 4.11 -4.94
N VAL A 389 -4.48 5.00 -3.97
CA VAL A 389 -5.09 4.90 -2.64
C VAL A 389 -6.11 6.04 -2.48
N PRO A 390 -7.41 5.74 -2.52
CA PRO A 390 -8.43 6.78 -2.39
C PRO A 390 -8.30 7.58 -1.09
N ILE A 391 -8.38 8.90 -1.16
CA ILE A 391 -8.27 9.81 -0.01
C ILE A 391 -9.45 9.68 0.99
N GLY A 392 -10.57 9.10 0.54
CA GLY A 392 -11.79 8.99 1.34
C GLY A 392 -11.62 8.35 2.71
N PRO A 393 -11.00 7.17 2.84
CA PRO A 393 -10.70 6.55 4.13
C PRO A 393 -9.88 7.43 5.08
N SER A 394 -8.86 8.12 4.56
CA SER A 394 -8.02 9.04 5.35
C SER A 394 -8.82 10.19 5.95
N ARG A 395 -9.74 10.79 5.17
CA ARG A 395 -10.65 11.81 5.66
C ARG A 395 -11.61 11.28 6.73
N ARG A 396 -12.12 10.04 6.55
CA ARG A 396 -13.00 9.40 7.54
C ARG A 396 -12.27 9.09 8.84
N LEU A 397 -11.03 8.60 8.78
CA LEU A 397 -10.20 8.35 9.96
C LEU A 397 -9.93 9.65 10.73
N ALA A 398 -9.56 10.71 10.04
CA ALA A 398 -9.34 12.02 10.66
C ALA A 398 -10.62 12.59 11.29
N ALA A 399 -11.76 12.42 10.65
CA ALA A 399 -13.05 12.84 11.19
C ALA A 399 -13.49 12.00 12.41
N ALA A 400 -13.12 10.72 12.47
CA ALA A 400 -13.40 9.83 13.58
C ALA A 400 -12.51 10.13 14.82
N ARG A 401 -11.28 10.62 14.60
CA ARG A 401 -10.30 10.92 15.67
C ARG A 401 -9.68 12.30 15.51
N PRO A 402 -10.50 13.37 15.56
CA PRO A 402 -9.99 14.75 15.44
C PRO A 402 -9.09 15.17 16.61
N ASP A 403 -9.15 14.43 17.71
CA ASP A 403 -8.31 14.57 18.91
C ASP A 403 -6.86 14.08 18.70
N LEU A 404 -6.64 13.15 17.78
CA LEU A 404 -5.33 12.52 17.54
C LEU A 404 -4.80 12.71 16.11
N VAL A 405 -5.69 12.85 15.12
CA VAL A 405 -5.30 12.84 13.71
C VAL A 405 -5.32 14.24 13.12
N VAL A 406 -4.14 14.77 12.84
CA VAL A 406 -3.94 16.00 12.08
C VAL A 406 -3.91 15.64 10.59
N PHE A 407 -4.94 16.02 9.85
CA PHE A 407 -5.05 15.71 8.42
C PHE A 407 -4.63 16.91 7.55
N ARG A 408 -3.85 16.61 6.49
CA ARG A 408 -3.44 17.58 5.46
C ARG A 408 -3.55 16.95 4.09
N ASP A 409 -4.35 17.52 3.21
CA ASP A 409 -4.39 17.14 1.80
C ASP A 409 -3.36 17.93 0.98
N PHE A 410 -2.89 17.32 -0.11
CA PHE A 410 -1.93 17.92 -1.04
C PHE A 410 -2.53 17.96 -2.44
N PRO A 411 -3.12 19.09 -2.86
CA PRO A 411 -3.66 19.28 -4.20
C PRO A 411 -2.56 19.17 -5.26
N GLY A 412 -2.88 18.52 -6.38
CA GLY A 412 -1.95 18.31 -7.50
C GLY A 412 -0.90 17.24 -7.26
N ALA A 413 -0.79 16.70 -6.06
CA ALA A 413 0.08 15.57 -5.79
C ALA A 413 -0.58 14.25 -6.24
N GLN A 414 0.24 13.34 -6.74
CA GLN A 414 -0.12 11.95 -6.99
C GLN A 414 0.25 11.09 -5.78
N HIS A 415 -0.12 9.81 -5.82
CA HIS A 415 0.12 8.84 -4.75
C HIS A 415 1.57 8.86 -4.23
N THR A 416 1.76 9.15 -2.95
CA THR A 416 3.06 9.32 -2.27
C THR A 416 4.01 10.31 -2.94
N LYS A 417 3.46 11.38 -3.55
CA LYS A 417 4.24 12.43 -4.21
C LYS A 417 4.01 13.82 -3.60
N GLU A 418 3.52 13.87 -2.37
CA GLU A 418 3.30 15.10 -1.62
C GLU A 418 4.60 15.90 -1.48
N TRP A 419 5.67 15.23 -1.03
CA TRP A 419 7.00 15.84 -0.96
C TRP A 419 7.56 16.23 -2.34
N ASN A 420 7.32 15.40 -3.36
CA ASN A 420 7.78 15.73 -4.72
C ASN A 420 7.14 17.01 -5.25
N THR A 421 5.85 17.19 -4.96
CA THR A 421 5.03 18.31 -5.45
C THR A 421 5.30 19.59 -4.70
N ASP A 422 5.37 19.54 -3.36
CA ASP A 422 5.64 20.68 -2.49
C ASP A 422 6.49 20.25 -1.28
N PRO A 423 7.82 20.09 -1.48
CA PRO A 423 8.71 19.64 -0.42
C PRO A 423 8.73 20.58 0.78
N GLU A 424 8.63 21.88 0.54
CA GLU A 424 8.67 22.89 1.61
C GLU A 424 7.42 22.81 2.50
N ARG A 425 6.25 22.63 1.93
CA ARG A 425 5.01 22.44 2.68
C ARG A 425 5.04 21.13 3.46
N TRP A 426 5.48 20.05 2.81
CA TRP A 426 5.61 18.74 3.45
C TRP A 426 6.54 18.81 4.66
N GLU A 427 7.72 19.39 4.50
CA GLU A 427 8.71 19.54 5.57
C GLU A 427 8.19 20.45 6.71
N ARG A 428 7.49 21.53 6.39
CA ARG A 428 6.90 22.42 7.42
C ARG A 428 5.82 21.69 8.23
N GLU A 429 4.92 20.93 7.59
CA GLU A 429 3.85 20.21 8.29
C GLU A 429 4.43 19.12 9.19
N VAL A 430 5.40 18.33 8.69
CA VAL A 430 6.06 17.29 9.47
C VAL A 430 6.88 17.89 10.62
N ALA A 431 7.67 18.93 10.36
CA ALA A 431 8.47 19.58 11.41
C ALA A 431 7.60 20.14 12.52
N ARG A 432 6.52 20.87 12.18
CA ARG A 432 5.59 21.43 13.15
C ARG A 432 4.99 20.33 14.02
N PHE A 433 4.42 19.30 13.40
CA PHE A 433 3.80 18.19 14.12
C PHE A 433 4.80 17.47 15.04
N LEU A 434 6.01 17.17 14.58
CA LEU A 434 7.01 16.51 15.40
C LEU A 434 7.47 17.40 16.57
N LEU A 435 7.68 18.70 16.36
CA LEU A 435 8.09 19.62 17.42
C LEU A 435 7.01 19.80 18.52
N GLU A 436 5.73 19.62 18.17
CA GLU A 436 4.63 19.63 19.13
C GLU A 436 4.56 18.35 19.97
N HIS A 437 5.14 17.22 19.48
CA HIS A 437 4.98 15.91 20.09
C HIS A 437 6.30 15.28 20.58
N LEU A 438 7.46 15.88 20.31
CA LEU A 438 8.77 15.46 20.81
C LEU A 438 9.12 16.18 22.11
#